data_7ceb831ca95b999e6095e9af9a2d494e
#
_entry.id   7ceb831ca95b999e6095e9af9a2d494e
#
_cell.length_a   1.000
_cell.length_b   1.000
_cell.length_c   1.000
_cell.angle_alpha   90.00
_cell.angle_beta   90.00
_cell.angle_gamma   90.00
#
_symmetry.space_group_name_H-M   'P 1'
#
loop_
_entity.id
_entity.type
_entity.pdbx_description
1 polymer ?
#
loop_
_entity_poly.entity_id
_entity_poly.type
_entity_poly.pdbx_seq_one_letter_code
_entity_poly.pdbx_strand_id
1 'polypeptide(L)'
;MAFGGLPEAVSFQSTACSWCGHLLASPPVNSFTAMKIATFNVNSLRKRLPIVLDWLEQQKPDVLCLQETKVQDSEFPLLALTPSGYHITFRGMKSYNGVAILSRKKPEAVFHGFDDGGDSEDARLLRVIIDGIPIVNTYVPQGFEIDSPKYQYKLGWYDRLRKYFEKHLSPDKPAVWCGDMNVAPRPMDVHSPEKHLKHVCYHEDARKVYEKTLAWGFEDVFVRLYPNRQQYTFWDYRAPSSLEANKGWRIDHILATAPLAEKCTRVEVDIEPRRAKDPSDHTFLWAEFSV
;
A
#
# COMPACT_ATOMS: atom_id res chain seq x y z
N MET A 1 49.00 -15.78 85.29
CA MET A 1 49.28 -14.47 85.82
C MET A 1 49.26 -13.42 84.73
N ALA A 2 48.57 -12.32 84.99
CA ALA A 2 48.61 -11.00 84.36
C ALA A 2 48.11 -10.89 82.90
N PHE A 3 46.93 -10.38 82.66
CA PHE A 3 46.47 -9.03 82.47
C PHE A 3 47.16 -8.27 81.30
N GLY A 4 46.39 -7.84 80.30
CA GLY A 4 46.75 -6.92 79.30
C GLY A 4 45.56 -6.47 78.46
N GLY A 5 45.21 -5.25 78.61
CA GLY A 5 44.11 -4.44 78.31
C GLY A 5 43.70 -4.37 76.86
N LEU A 6 42.41 -3.99 76.65
CA LEU A 6 41.77 -3.57 75.44
C LEU A 6 42.21 -2.17 75.10
N PRO A 7 42.43 -1.83 73.83
CA PRO A 7 42.51 -0.45 73.38
C PRO A 7 41.15 0.07 72.83
N GLU A 8 40.97 1.35 73.03
CA GLU A 8 39.84 2.18 72.84
C GLU A 8 39.26 2.24 71.36
N ALA A 9 37.94 2.46 71.29
CA ALA A 9 37.21 2.70 70.07
C ALA A 9 37.57 4.04 69.49
N VAL A 10 38.04 4.06 68.23
CA VAL A 10 38.22 5.25 67.42
C VAL A 10 36.90 5.50 66.66
N SER A 11 36.27 6.61 66.97
CA SER A 11 35.10 7.11 66.24
C SER A 11 35.48 7.65 64.85
N PHE A 12 35.06 7.01 63.80
CA PHE A 12 35.12 7.57 62.47
C PHE A 12 33.85 8.40 62.23
N GLN A 13 34.02 9.73 62.10
CA GLN A 13 33.05 10.65 61.59
C GLN A 13 32.88 10.39 60.06
N SER A 14 31.71 9.97 59.62
CA SER A 14 31.36 9.85 58.23
C SER A 14 31.03 11.24 57.67
N THR A 15 31.91 11.80 56.84
CA THR A 15 31.61 12.94 55.98
C THR A 15 30.73 12.44 54.84
N ALA A 16 29.45 12.81 54.86
CA ALA A 16 28.50 12.60 53.77
C ALA A 16 28.90 13.40 52.54
N CYS A 17 29.40 12.73 51.52
CA CYS A 17 29.66 13.33 50.21
C CYS A 17 28.33 13.45 49.46
N SER A 18 27.79 14.69 49.41
CA SER A 18 26.61 15.06 48.65
C SER A 18 26.96 15.13 47.15
N TRP A 19 26.85 14.00 46.44
CA TRP A 19 26.77 13.97 44.99
C TRP A 19 25.30 13.82 44.63
N CYS A 20 24.64 14.96 44.37
CA CYS A 20 23.39 15.02 43.66
C CYS A 20 23.60 14.46 42.23
N GLY A 21 23.29 13.21 42.02
CA GLY A 21 23.19 12.63 40.69
C GLY A 21 22.05 13.31 39.92
N HIS A 22 22.40 14.21 38.99
CA HIS A 22 21.46 14.59 37.95
C HIS A 22 21.17 13.35 37.12
N LEU A 23 20.05 12.72 37.39
CA LEU A 23 19.43 11.79 36.46
C LEU A 23 19.09 12.60 35.20
N LEU A 24 19.98 12.53 34.19
CA LEU A 24 19.67 12.97 32.85
C LEU A 24 18.47 12.12 32.41
N ALA A 25 17.29 12.71 32.42
CA ALA A 25 16.11 12.12 31.81
C ALA A 25 16.49 11.83 30.36
N SER A 26 16.47 10.58 29.98
CA SER A 26 16.59 10.17 28.58
C SER A 26 15.55 10.95 27.78
N PRO A 27 15.91 11.55 26.63
CA PRO A 27 14.92 12.23 25.83
C PRO A 27 13.79 11.25 25.51
N PRO A 28 12.52 11.72 25.44
CA PRO A 28 11.41 10.85 25.08
C PRO A 28 11.75 10.17 23.76
N VAL A 29 11.78 8.85 23.76
CA VAL A 29 11.85 8.07 22.54
C VAL A 29 10.54 8.40 21.82
N ASN A 30 10.61 9.25 20.78
CA ASN A 30 9.50 9.44 19.87
C ASN A 30 9.19 8.06 19.29
N SER A 31 8.21 7.40 19.86
CA SER A 31 7.69 6.16 19.31
C SER A 31 6.91 6.52 18.03
N PHE A 32 7.63 6.63 16.93
CA PHE A 32 6.97 6.66 15.63
C PHE A 32 6.12 5.39 15.54
N THR A 33 4.84 5.57 15.33
CA THR A 33 3.95 4.43 15.06
C THR A 33 4.16 4.04 13.60
N ALA A 34 4.42 2.76 13.36
CA ALA A 34 4.50 2.24 12.00
C ALA A 34 3.08 2.16 11.41
N MET A 35 2.86 2.71 10.22
CA MET A 35 1.64 2.52 9.44
C MET A 35 1.93 1.56 8.29
N LYS A 36 1.27 0.40 8.27
CA LYS A 36 1.36 -0.60 7.21
C LYS A 36 0.20 -0.48 6.25
N ILE A 37 0.49 -0.15 5.00
CA ILE A 37 -0.49 -0.01 3.91
C ILE A 37 -0.22 -1.09 2.88
N ALA A 38 -1.29 -1.78 2.46
CA ALA A 38 -1.23 -2.83 1.46
C ALA A 38 -2.21 -2.61 0.32
N THR A 39 -1.89 -3.16 -0.85
CA THR A 39 -2.78 -3.20 -2.01
C THR A 39 -2.83 -4.60 -2.61
N PHE A 40 -4.01 -5.00 -3.11
CA PHE A 40 -4.22 -6.29 -3.73
C PHE A 40 -5.41 -6.27 -4.70
N ASN A 41 -5.14 -6.51 -5.98
CA ASN A 41 -6.20 -6.82 -6.94
C ASN A 41 -6.69 -8.25 -6.70
N VAL A 42 -7.89 -8.38 -6.12
CA VAL A 42 -8.45 -9.68 -5.70
C VAL A 42 -9.06 -10.47 -6.85
N ASN A 43 -9.28 -9.86 -8.01
CA ASN A 43 -9.93 -10.50 -9.18
C ASN A 43 -11.15 -11.36 -8.77
N SER A 44 -12.13 -10.75 -8.12
CA SER A 44 -13.33 -11.30 -7.44
C SER A 44 -13.10 -11.59 -5.94
N LEU A 45 -13.61 -10.66 -5.13
CA LEU A 45 -13.50 -10.74 -3.67
C LEU A 45 -14.18 -12.01 -3.11
N ARG A 46 -15.38 -12.34 -3.58
CA ARG A 46 -16.09 -13.55 -3.11
C ARG A 46 -15.28 -14.83 -3.30
N LYS A 47 -14.52 -14.93 -4.40
CA LYS A 47 -13.69 -16.10 -4.68
C LYS A 47 -12.40 -16.13 -3.85
N ARG A 48 -11.84 -14.98 -3.54
CA ARG A 48 -10.57 -14.83 -2.81
C ARG A 48 -10.74 -14.43 -1.35
N LEU A 49 -11.99 -14.46 -0.85
CA LEU A 49 -12.28 -14.06 0.52
C LEU A 49 -11.46 -14.83 1.58
N PRO A 50 -11.28 -16.16 1.49
CA PRO A 50 -10.42 -16.88 2.43
C PRO A 50 -8.97 -16.33 2.43
N ILE A 51 -8.41 -16.09 1.24
CA ILE A 51 -7.04 -15.55 1.09
C ILE A 51 -6.93 -14.16 1.75
N VAL A 52 -7.94 -13.31 1.55
CA VAL A 52 -7.96 -11.96 2.15
C VAL A 52 -8.03 -12.05 3.67
N LEU A 53 -8.91 -12.89 4.22
CA LEU A 53 -9.08 -13.06 5.66
C LEU A 53 -7.82 -13.62 6.32
N ASP A 54 -7.24 -14.68 5.77
CA ASP A 54 -6.00 -15.29 6.26
C ASP A 54 -4.85 -14.26 6.24
N TRP A 55 -4.74 -13.49 5.17
CA TRP A 55 -3.70 -12.48 5.03
C TRP A 55 -3.87 -11.33 6.04
N LEU A 56 -5.11 -10.85 6.25
CA LEU A 56 -5.43 -9.84 7.27
C LEU A 56 -5.05 -10.31 8.68
N GLU A 57 -5.33 -11.57 9.00
CA GLU A 57 -4.99 -12.15 10.31
C GLU A 57 -3.49 -12.26 10.52
N GLN A 58 -2.74 -12.68 9.52
CA GLN A 58 -1.29 -12.87 9.60
C GLN A 58 -0.52 -11.55 9.55
N GLN A 59 -0.84 -10.69 8.60
CA GLN A 59 -0.06 -9.48 8.29
C GLN A 59 -0.53 -8.24 9.03
N LYS A 60 -1.79 -8.24 9.47
CA LYS A 60 -2.38 -7.18 10.30
C LYS A 60 -2.07 -5.76 9.78
N PRO A 61 -2.30 -5.43 8.51
CA PRO A 61 -2.04 -4.09 8.00
C PRO A 61 -2.95 -3.06 8.67
N ASP A 62 -2.54 -1.79 8.70
CA ASP A 62 -3.42 -0.71 9.13
C ASP A 62 -4.46 -0.39 8.07
N VAL A 63 -4.06 -0.54 6.80
CA VAL A 63 -4.93 -0.32 5.63
C VAL A 63 -4.66 -1.37 4.56
N LEU A 64 -5.73 -1.98 4.04
CA LEU A 64 -5.70 -2.83 2.86
C LEU A 64 -6.62 -2.27 1.78
N CYS A 65 -6.06 -1.97 0.62
CA CYS A 65 -6.74 -1.50 -0.58
C CYS A 65 -6.98 -2.65 -1.55
N LEU A 66 -8.23 -2.89 -1.93
CA LEU A 66 -8.62 -3.97 -2.83
C LEU A 66 -9.13 -3.40 -4.15
N GLN A 67 -8.80 -4.07 -5.25
CA GLN A 67 -9.30 -3.77 -6.59
C GLN A 67 -9.96 -5.02 -7.18
N GLU A 68 -10.80 -4.82 -8.20
CA GLU A 68 -11.58 -5.86 -8.86
C GLU A 68 -12.38 -6.74 -7.90
N THR A 69 -13.10 -6.11 -6.97
CA THR A 69 -13.99 -6.85 -6.06
C THR A 69 -15.09 -7.62 -6.81
N LYS A 70 -15.48 -7.13 -7.99
CA LYS A 70 -16.46 -7.76 -8.92
C LYS A 70 -17.78 -8.14 -8.24
N VAL A 71 -18.20 -7.32 -7.30
CA VAL A 71 -19.44 -7.50 -6.54
C VAL A 71 -20.12 -6.15 -6.36
N GLN A 72 -21.44 -6.12 -6.62
CA GLN A 72 -22.25 -4.90 -6.41
C GLN A 72 -22.43 -4.63 -4.90
N ASP A 73 -22.72 -3.39 -4.55
CA ASP A 73 -22.78 -2.95 -3.15
C ASP A 73 -23.76 -3.77 -2.31
N SER A 74 -24.93 -4.11 -2.85
CA SER A 74 -25.96 -4.90 -2.16
C SER A 74 -25.54 -6.37 -1.87
N GLU A 75 -24.54 -6.89 -2.55
CA GLU A 75 -24.04 -8.26 -2.41
C GLU A 75 -22.63 -8.31 -1.80
N PHE A 76 -22.11 -7.17 -1.35
CA PHE A 76 -20.77 -7.12 -0.78
C PHE A 76 -20.69 -7.99 0.49
N PRO A 77 -19.64 -8.82 0.68
CA PRO A 77 -19.60 -9.85 1.73
C PRO A 77 -19.26 -9.26 3.10
N LEU A 78 -20.01 -8.22 3.54
CA LEU A 78 -19.80 -7.52 4.80
C LEU A 78 -19.83 -8.46 6.02
N LEU A 79 -20.82 -9.37 6.07
CA LEU A 79 -20.96 -10.30 7.19
C LEU A 79 -19.74 -11.19 7.39
N ALA A 80 -19.08 -11.58 6.30
CA ALA A 80 -17.88 -12.41 6.37
C ALA A 80 -16.63 -11.61 6.72
N LEU A 81 -16.57 -10.32 6.37
CA LEU A 81 -15.44 -9.44 6.65
C LEU A 81 -15.51 -8.77 8.03
N THR A 82 -16.70 -8.53 8.57
CA THR A 82 -16.90 -7.85 9.87
C THR A 82 -16.11 -8.48 11.02
N PRO A 83 -16.01 -9.83 11.15
CA PRO A 83 -15.23 -10.45 12.22
C PRO A 83 -13.73 -10.12 12.19
N SER A 84 -13.19 -9.64 11.07
CA SER A 84 -11.79 -9.21 10.98
C SER A 84 -11.47 -7.96 11.83
N GLY A 85 -12.49 -7.24 12.29
CA GLY A 85 -12.35 -6.04 13.10
C GLY A 85 -11.96 -4.78 12.31
N TYR A 86 -11.93 -4.84 10.97
CA TYR A 86 -11.64 -3.69 10.10
C TYR A 86 -12.91 -2.90 9.79
N HIS A 87 -12.77 -1.59 9.67
CA HIS A 87 -13.75 -0.72 9.04
C HIS A 87 -13.68 -0.93 7.53
N ILE A 88 -14.83 -1.18 6.90
CA ILE A 88 -14.91 -1.56 5.50
C ILE A 88 -15.60 -0.45 4.73
N THR A 89 -14.89 0.12 3.78
CA THR A 89 -15.40 1.13 2.85
C THR A 89 -15.27 0.56 1.44
N PHE A 90 -16.31 0.62 0.64
CA PHE A 90 -16.30 0.03 -0.69
C PHE A 90 -17.21 0.77 -1.66
N ARG A 91 -16.97 0.58 -2.94
CA ARG A 91 -17.86 0.85 -4.04
C ARG A 91 -17.75 -0.28 -5.05
N GLY A 92 -18.85 -0.93 -5.31
CA GLY A 92 -18.91 -2.10 -6.15
C GLY A 92 -19.69 -1.88 -7.43
N MET A 93 -19.48 -2.79 -8.38
CA MET A 93 -20.21 -2.88 -9.64
C MET A 93 -20.49 -4.34 -9.95
N LYS A 94 -21.64 -4.63 -10.54
CA LYS A 94 -22.02 -6.00 -10.88
C LYS A 94 -21.05 -6.60 -11.91
N SER A 95 -20.42 -7.71 -11.56
CA SER A 95 -19.54 -8.52 -12.43
C SER A 95 -18.21 -7.87 -12.85
N TYR A 96 -18.04 -6.57 -12.70
CA TYR A 96 -16.84 -5.85 -13.13
C TYR A 96 -16.33 -4.91 -12.03
N ASN A 97 -15.08 -4.43 -12.18
CA ASN A 97 -14.49 -3.39 -11.34
C ASN A 97 -14.70 -3.60 -9.82
N GLY A 98 -14.95 -2.53 -9.12
CA GLY A 98 -15.13 -2.52 -7.66
C GLY A 98 -13.82 -2.30 -6.90
N VAL A 99 -13.86 -1.38 -5.96
CA VAL A 99 -12.74 -1.05 -5.07
C VAL A 99 -13.22 -1.07 -3.62
N ALA A 100 -12.34 -1.49 -2.72
CA ALA A 100 -12.61 -1.45 -1.29
C ALA A 100 -11.37 -1.05 -0.51
N ILE A 101 -11.56 -0.45 0.66
CA ILE A 101 -10.52 -0.16 1.63
C ILE A 101 -10.97 -0.72 2.98
N LEU A 102 -10.14 -1.58 3.55
CA LEU A 102 -10.28 -2.11 4.89
C LEU A 102 -9.26 -1.40 5.77
N SER A 103 -9.69 -0.79 6.87
CA SER A 103 -8.82 -0.04 7.75
C SER A 103 -9.06 -0.36 9.22
N ARG A 104 -7.99 -0.40 10.03
CA ARG A 104 -8.11 -0.61 11.49
C ARG A 104 -8.79 0.56 12.17
N LYS A 105 -8.46 1.78 11.77
CA LYS A 105 -9.12 2.99 12.24
C LYS A 105 -10.28 3.35 11.33
N LYS A 106 -11.34 3.90 11.93
CA LYS A 106 -12.46 4.42 11.15
C LYS A 106 -11.97 5.61 10.30
N PRO A 107 -12.24 5.62 8.98
CA PRO A 107 -11.92 6.78 8.16
C PRO A 107 -12.62 8.06 8.65
N GLU A 108 -11.88 9.17 8.67
CA GLU A 108 -12.39 10.51 8.97
C GLU A 108 -13.31 11.03 7.87
N ALA A 109 -12.98 10.67 6.62
CA ALA A 109 -13.76 11.02 5.44
C ALA A 109 -13.62 9.95 4.35
N VAL A 110 -14.64 9.86 3.49
CA VAL A 110 -14.73 8.90 2.37
C VAL A 110 -15.19 9.64 1.12
N PHE A 111 -14.53 9.38 0.00
CA PHE A 111 -14.83 10.00 -1.30
C PHE A 111 -14.82 8.93 -2.39
N HIS A 112 -15.81 8.98 -3.27
CA HIS A 112 -16.00 8.02 -4.36
C HIS A 112 -15.88 8.69 -5.73
N GLY A 113 -15.13 8.08 -6.65
CA GLY A 113 -14.98 8.58 -8.02
C GLY A 113 -14.23 9.90 -8.14
N PHE A 114 -14.25 10.51 -9.30
CA PHE A 114 -13.43 11.69 -9.60
C PHE A 114 -14.03 13.03 -9.14
N ASP A 115 -15.32 13.09 -8.86
CA ASP A 115 -16.01 14.37 -8.52
C ASP A 115 -15.77 15.47 -9.56
N ASP A 116 -15.82 15.10 -10.84
CA ASP A 116 -15.59 15.99 -12.00
C ASP A 116 -16.84 16.14 -12.91
N GLY A 117 -17.98 15.62 -12.47
CA GLY A 117 -19.22 15.57 -13.23
C GLY A 117 -19.24 14.56 -14.39
N GLY A 118 -18.15 13.82 -14.58
CA GLY A 118 -18.07 12.71 -15.52
C GLY A 118 -18.67 11.43 -14.94
N ASP A 119 -18.58 10.36 -15.74
CA ASP A 119 -19.13 9.05 -15.37
C ASP A 119 -18.51 8.54 -14.06
N SER A 120 -19.31 8.55 -12.99
CA SER A 120 -18.88 8.14 -11.63
C SER A 120 -19.13 6.66 -11.36
N GLU A 121 -19.76 5.95 -12.30
CA GLU A 121 -20.26 4.59 -12.08
C GLU A 121 -19.20 3.50 -12.21
N ASP A 122 -17.99 3.86 -12.61
CA ASP A 122 -16.89 2.92 -12.87
C ASP A 122 -16.42 2.11 -11.67
N ALA A 123 -16.74 2.53 -10.44
CA ALA A 123 -16.27 1.89 -9.20
C ALA A 123 -14.75 1.57 -9.23
N ARG A 124 -13.91 2.55 -9.65
CA ARG A 124 -12.47 2.39 -9.84
C ARG A 124 -11.61 3.27 -8.95
N LEU A 125 -12.20 4.26 -8.27
CA LEU A 125 -11.51 5.18 -7.38
C LEU A 125 -12.25 5.29 -6.06
N LEU A 126 -11.51 5.10 -4.97
CA LEU A 126 -11.97 5.28 -3.60
C LEU A 126 -10.88 5.98 -2.81
N ARG A 127 -11.19 7.11 -2.17
CA ARG A 127 -10.28 7.81 -1.28
C ARG A 127 -10.85 7.84 0.14
N VAL A 128 -10.01 7.54 1.11
CA VAL A 128 -10.29 7.73 2.54
C VAL A 128 -9.26 8.64 3.17
N ILE A 129 -9.58 9.23 4.32
CA ILE A 129 -8.63 9.93 5.17
C ILE A 129 -8.50 9.14 6.47
N ILE A 130 -7.26 8.78 6.84
CA ILE A 130 -6.92 8.04 8.06
C ILE A 130 -5.72 8.73 8.71
N ASP A 131 -5.86 9.14 9.96
CA ASP A 131 -4.85 9.93 10.70
C ASP A 131 -4.40 11.19 9.92
N GLY A 132 -5.35 11.85 9.26
CA GLY A 132 -5.10 13.02 8.42
C GLY A 132 -4.40 12.71 7.08
N ILE A 133 -4.08 11.44 6.79
CA ILE A 133 -3.39 11.01 5.54
C ILE A 133 -4.43 10.55 4.52
N PRO A 134 -4.55 11.21 3.36
CA PRO A 134 -5.35 10.73 2.24
C PRO A 134 -4.74 9.45 1.65
N ILE A 135 -5.57 8.40 1.52
CA ILE A 135 -5.22 7.13 0.87
C ILE A 135 -6.16 6.96 -0.31
N VAL A 136 -5.59 7.01 -1.51
CA VAL A 136 -6.32 6.89 -2.78
C VAL A 136 -6.09 5.50 -3.35
N ASN A 137 -7.13 4.69 -3.37
CA ASN A 137 -7.14 3.36 -3.97
C ASN A 137 -7.72 3.43 -5.39
N THR A 138 -6.97 2.94 -6.37
CA THR A 138 -7.41 2.97 -7.78
C THR A 138 -7.28 1.60 -8.46
N TYR A 139 -8.25 1.33 -9.33
CA TYR A 139 -8.20 0.29 -10.35
C TYR A 139 -8.20 0.96 -11.72
N VAL A 140 -7.01 1.24 -12.26
CA VAL A 140 -6.86 1.90 -13.56
C VAL A 140 -7.34 0.97 -14.67
N PRO A 141 -8.09 1.48 -15.69
CA PRO A 141 -8.51 0.66 -16.83
C PRO A 141 -7.33 -0.05 -17.50
N GLN A 142 -7.49 -1.33 -17.82
CA GLN A 142 -6.44 -2.13 -18.45
C GLN A 142 -6.17 -1.68 -19.90
N GLY A 143 -7.22 -1.34 -20.66
CA GLY A 143 -7.11 -0.78 -22.02
C GLY A 143 -7.36 -1.75 -23.16
N PHE A 144 -7.41 -3.05 -22.93
CA PHE A 144 -7.69 -4.13 -23.89
C PHE A 144 -6.64 -4.22 -25.01
N GLU A 145 -6.67 -3.33 -26.02
CA GLU A 145 -5.74 -3.26 -27.16
C GLU A 145 -5.37 -1.80 -27.44
N ILE A 146 -4.13 -1.54 -27.90
CA ILE A 146 -3.59 -0.17 -28.07
C ILE A 146 -4.38 0.71 -29.03
N ASP A 147 -5.03 0.13 -30.05
CA ASP A 147 -5.81 0.87 -31.03
C ASP A 147 -7.30 0.92 -30.68
N SER A 148 -7.68 0.45 -29.49
CA SER A 148 -9.08 0.38 -29.07
C SER A 148 -9.57 1.66 -28.39
N PRO A 149 -10.89 1.97 -28.43
CA PRO A 149 -11.47 3.04 -27.61
C PRO A 149 -11.21 2.86 -26.10
N LYS A 150 -11.07 1.60 -25.63
CA LYS A 150 -10.75 1.30 -24.24
C LYS A 150 -9.33 1.73 -23.86
N TYR A 151 -8.41 1.72 -24.80
CA TYR A 151 -7.05 2.24 -24.55
C TYR A 151 -7.05 3.77 -24.47
N GLN A 152 -7.79 4.45 -25.35
CA GLN A 152 -7.96 5.90 -25.26
C GLN A 152 -8.65 6.30 -23.95
N TYR A 153 -9.64 5.52 -23.51
CA TYR A 153 -10.26 5.70 -22.20
C TYR A 153 -9.26 5.56 -21.06
N LYS A 154 -8.37 4.56 -21.08
CA LYS A 154 -7.28 4.40 -20.10
C LYS A 154 -6.39 5.65 -20.06
N LEU A 155 -5.93 6.16 -21.21
CA LEU A 155 -5.08 7.34 -21.28
C LEU A 155 -5.78 8.58 -20.70
N GLY A 156 -7.04 8.82 -21.12
CA GLY A 156 -7.87 9.90 -20.58
C GLY A 156 -8.18 9.76 -19.09
N TRP A 157 -8.28 8.52 -18.59
CA TRP A 157 -8.49 8.24 -17.16
C TRP A 157 -7.31 8.73 -16.30
N TYR A 158 -6.07 8.58 -16.76
CA TYR A 158 -4.89 9.13 -16.11
C TYR A 158 -4.89 10.66 -16.10
N ASP A 159 -5.35 11.32 -17.16
CA ASP A 159 -5.47 12.79 -17.18
C ASP A 159 -6.54 13.28 -16.18
N ARG A 160 -7.66 12.56 -16.03
CA ARG A 160 -8.66 12.82 -14.98
C ARG A 160 -8.08 12.63 -13.60
N LEU A 161 -7.31 11.55 -13.38
CA LEU A 161 -6.67 11.25 -12.11
C LEU A 161 -5.65 12.34 -11.73
N ARG A 162 -4.86 12.81 -12.68
CA ARG A 162 -3.94 13.93 -12.46
C ARG A 162 -4.67 15.20 -11.97
N LYS A 163 -5.76 15.56 -12.63
CA LYS A 163 -6.61 16.71 -12.24
C LYS A 163 -7.25 16.50 -10.87
N TYR A 164 -7.62 15.25 -10.56
CA TYR A 164 -8.14 14.89 -9.24
C TYR A 164 -7.12 15.16 -8.14
N PHE A 165 -5.87 14.78 -8.34
CA PHE A 165 -4.81 15.07 -7.38
C PHE A 165 -4.58 16.56 -7.21
N GLU A 166 -4.54 17.32 -8.31
CA GLU A 166 -4.42 18.80 -8.29
C GLU A 166 -5.55 19.47 -7.51
N LYS A 167 -6.77 18.95 -7.59
CA LYS A 167 -7.96 19.50 -6.91
C LYS A 167 -8.00 19.15 -5.41
N HIS A 168 -7.57 17.94 -5.02
CA HIS A 168 -7.89 17.37 -3.72
C HIS A 168 -6.70 17.07 -2.81
N LEU A 169 -5.49 17.09 -3.32
CA LEU A 169 -4.27 16.78 -2.59
C LEU A 169 -3.25 17.92 -2.70
N SER A 170 -2.16 17.79 -1.95
CA SER A 170 -0.99 18.68 -2.06
C SER A 170 0.28 17.83 -2.07
N PRO A 171 1.23 18.05 -2.98
CA PRO A 171 2.48 17.29 -3.03
C PRO A 171 3.36 17.50 -1.78
N ASP A 172 3.17 18.62 -1.08
CA ASP A 172 3.92 18.98 0.14
C ASP A 172 3.31 18.39 1.42
N LYS A 173 2.20 17.64 1.31
CA LYS A 173 1.54 16.97 2.44
C LYS A 173 1.56 15.46 2.27
N PRO A 174 1.60 14.68 3.37
CA PRO A 174 1.52 13.23 3.30
C PRO A 174 0.28 12.75 2.56
N ALA A 175 0.46 11.90 1.55
CA ALA A 175 -0.62 11.23 0.84
C ALA A 175 -0.11 9.93 0.22
N VAL A 176 -1.01 8.94 0.06
CA VAL A 176 -0.75 7.68 -0.63
C VAL A 176 -1.69 7.53 -1.82
N TRP A 177 -1.14 7.11 -2.94
CA TRP A 177 -1.87 6.58 -4.07
C TRP A 177 -1.42 5.14 -4.32
N CYS A 178 -2.34 4.17 -4.25
CA CYS A 178 -2.01 2.77 -4.43
C CYS A 178 -3.10 2.04 -5.24
N GLY A 179 -2.77 0.85 -5.69
CA GLY A 179 -3.69 -0.02 -6.42
C GLY A 179 -3.07 -0.65 -7.65
N ASP A 180 -3.94 -1.20 -8.50
CA ASP A 180 -3.59 -1.72 -9.81
C ASP A 180 -3.58 -0.58 -10.84
N MET A 181 -2.38 -0.18 -11.23
CA MET A 181 -2.17 0.90 -12.19
C MET A 181 -2.24 0.41 -13.63
N ASN A 182 -2.26 -0.91 -13.84
CA ASN A 182 -2.20 -1.52 -15.17
C ASN A 182 -1.07 -0.97 -16.07
N VAL A 183 0.05 -0.55 -15.45
CA VAL A 183 1.26 -0.08 -16.12
C VAL A 183 2.50 -0.65 -15.44
N ALA A 184 3.40 -1.22 -16.25
CA ALA A 184 4.76 -1.57 -15.89
C ALA A 184 5.68 -0.45 -16.39
N PRO A 185 6.13 0.50 -15.55
CA PRO A 185 6.78 1.72 -16.04
C PRO A 185 8.21 1.50 -16.53
N ARG A 186 8.93 0.52 -15.98
CA ARG A 186 10.35 0.29 -16.29
C ARG A 186 10.54 -1.05 -17.02
N PRO A 187 11.64 -1.22 -17.79
CA PRO A 187 11.95 -2.51 -18.42
C PRO A 187 12.00 -3.68 -17.44
N MET A 188 12.48 -3.45 -16.21
CA MET A 188 12.55 -4.50 -15.19
C MET A 188 11.20 -4.81 -14.52
N ASP A 189 10.16 -4.03 -14.78
CA ASP A 189 8.81 -4.24 -14.26
C ASP A 189 7.98 -5.21 -15.12
N VAL A 190 8.57 -5.73 -16.21
CA VAL A 190 7.95 -6.72 -17.10
C VAL A 190 8.96 -7.78 -17.52
N HIS A 191 8.53 -9.04 -17.62
CA HIS A 191 9.37 -10.08 -18.21
C HIS A 191 9.51 -9.87 -19.73
N SER A 192 10.71 -10.03 -20.30
CA SER A 192 10.97 -9.90 -21.74
C SER A 192 10.42 -8.59 -22.34
N PRO A 193 10.86 -7.42 -21.89
CA PRO A 193 10.28 -6.11 -22.25
C PRO A 193 10.26 -5.89 -23.78
N GLU A 194 11.25 -6.39 -24.51
CA GLU A 194 11.38 -6.31 -25.97
C GLU A 194 10.21 -6.97 -26.73
N LYS A 195 9.56 -7.97 -26.11
CA LYS A 195 8.39 -8.67 -26.69
C LYS A 195 7.07 -7.99 -26.38
N HIS A 196 7.07 -7.07 -25.44
CA HIS A 196 5.85 -6.49 -24.89
C HIS A 196 5.66 -4.98 -25.20
N LEU A 197 6.46 -4.41 -26.10
CA LEU A 197 6.42 -2.99 -26.46
C LEU A 197 5.03 -2.51 -26.92
N LYS A 198 4.21 -3.41 -27.49
CA LYS A 198 2.83 -3.13 -27.93
C LYS A 198 1.78 -3.57 -26.93
N HIS A 199 2.15 -4.03 -25.73
CA HIS A 199 1.18 -4.44 -24.72
C HIS A 199 0.63 -3.21 -23.98
N VAL A 200 -0.67 -3.14 -23.76
CA VAL A 200 -1.38 -1.99 -23.15
C VAL A 200 -0.87 -1.58 -21.76
N CYS A 201 -0.23 -2.50 -21.03
CA CYS A 201 0.39 -2.21 -19.73
C CYS A 201 1.86 -1.80 -19.83
N TYR A 202 2.47 -1.84 -21.03
CA TYR A 202 3.88 -1.48 -21.24
C TYR A 202 4.11 -0.54 -22.44
N HIS A 203 3.08 -0.28 -23.24
CA HIS A 203 3.17 0.66 -24.36
C HIS A 203 3.65 2.03 -23.88
N GLU A 204 4.43 2.73 -24.71
CA GLU A 204 5.06 4.00 -24.32
C GLU A 204 4.05 5.07 -23.90
N ASP A 205 2.88 5.15 -24.55
CA ASP A 205 1.86 6.13 -24.18
C ASP A 205 1.29 5.88 -22.78
N ALA A 206 1.06 4.60 -22.41
CA ALA A 206 0.63 4.25 -21.06
C ALA A 206 1.70 4.62 -20.02
N ARG A 207 2.97 4.39 -20.31
CA ARG A 207 4.08 4.78 -19.45
C ARG A 207 4.20 6.31 -19.35
N LYS A 208 4.08 7.04 -20.46
CA LYS A 208 4.12 8.51 -20.48
C LYS A 208 3.01 9.15 -19.63
N VAL A 209 1.76 8.68 -19.75
CA VAL A 209 0.67 9.23 -18.93
C VAL A 209 0.80 8.86 -17.46
N TYR A 210 1.30 7.67 -17.14
CA TYR A 210 1.63 7.28 -15.78
C TYR A 210 2.74 8.18 -15.19
N GLU A 211 3.86 8.34 -15.90
CA GLU A 211 4.98 9.20 -15.48
C GLU A 211 4.55 10.67 -15.30
N LYS A 212 3.73 11.19 -16.22
CA LYS A 212 3.14 12.52 -16.12
C LYS A 212 2.28 12.66 -14.86
N THR A 213 1.53 11.62 -14.51
CA THR A 213 0.69 11.61 -13.30
C THR A 213 1.56 11.52 -12.04
N LEU A 214 2.58 10.66 -12.05
CA LEU A 214 3.56 10.53 -10.97
C LEU A 214 4.30 11.85 -10.70
N ALA A 215 4.72 12.56 -11.77
CA ALA A 215 5.41 13.85 -11.71
C ALA A 215 4.61 14.99 -11.05
N TRP A 216 3.34 14.75 -10.67
CA TRP A 216 2.59 15.68 -9.84
C TRP A 216 3.19 15.82 -8.43
N GLY A 217 3.88 14.79 -7.95
CA GLY A 217 4.51 14.80 -6.63
C GLY A 217 4.50 13.46 -5.92
N PHE A 218 4.26 12.36 -6.65
CA PHE A 218 4.35 11.02 -6.09
C PHE A 218 5.67 10.34 -6.42
N GLU A 219 6.18 9.55 -5.48
CA GLU A 219 7.31 8.64 -5.65
C GLU A 219 6.85 7.19 -5.47
N ASP A 220 7.34 6.28 -6.32
CA ASP A 220 7.16 4.84 -6.15
C ASP A 220 8.05 4.37 -5.00
N VAL A 221 7.45 3.99 -3.87
CA VAL A 221 8.20 3.64 -2.66
C VAL A 221 9.00 2.34 -2.82
N PHE A 222 8.56 1.42 -3.69
CA PHE A 222 9.34 0.23 -4.03
C PHE A 222 10.61 0.61 -4.79
N VAL A 223 10.49 1.47 -5.79
CA VAL A 223 11.64 1.94 -6.60
C VAL A 223 12.59 2.78 -5.74
N ARG A 224 12.05 3.61 -4.85
CA ARG A 224 12.84 4.42 -3.92
C ARG A 224 13.76 3.55 -3.05
N LEU A 225 13.23 2.48 -2.46
CA LEU A 225 14.02 1.60 -1.58
C LEU A 225 14.87 0.58 -2.36
N TYR A 226 14.38 0.11 -3.51
CA TYR A 226 15.00 -0.97 -4.27
C TYR A 226 15.10 -0.63 -5.76
N PRO A 227 15.89 0.38 -6.16
CA PRO A 227 15.91 0.90 -7.53
C PRO A 227 16.33 -0.16 -8.57
N ASN A 228 17.14 -1.14 -8.17
CA ASN A 228 17.68 -2.18 -9.04
C ASN A 228 17.07 -3.57 -8.81
N ARG A 229 16.02 -3.68 -7.96
CA ARG A 229 15.36 -4.97 -7.68
C ARG A 229 14.27 -5.22 -8.72
N GLN A 230 14.36 -6.36 -9.41
CA GLN A 230 13.26 -6.88 -10.21
C GLN A 230 12.31 -7.66 -9.32
N GLN A 231 11.04 -7.26 -9.34
CA GLN A 231 9.97 -7.92 -8.59
C GLN A 231 8.65 -7.72 -9.33
N TYR A 232 7.81 -8.73 -9.36
CA TYR A 232 6.50 -8.67 -10.00
C TYR A 232 5.38 -8.78 -8.96
N THR A 233 4.18 -8.30 -9.32
CA THR A 233 2.95 -8.34 -8.53
C THR A 233 1.84 -9.13 -9.21
N PHE A 234 1.99 -9.39 -10.51
CA PHE A 234 1.04 -10.07 -11.39
C PHE A 234 1.71 -11.18 -12.19
N TRP A 235 1.05 -12.34 -12.28
CA TRP A 235 1.40 -13.47 -13.16
C TRP A 235 0.12 -14.07 -13.75
N ASP A 236 -0.02 -14.02 -15.08
CA ASP A 236 -1.23 -14.53 -15.76
C ASP A 236 -1.40 -16.03 -15.48
N TYR A 237 -2.45 -16.38 -14.72
CA TYR A 237 -2.75 -17.78 -14.37
C TYR A 237 -3.24 -18.60 -15.57
N ARG A 238 -3.61 -17.96 -16.70
CA ARG A 238 -3.94 -18.64 -17.95
C ARG A 238 -2.71 -19.13 -18.69
N ALA A 239 -1.56 -18.57 -18.40
CA ALA A 239 -0.27 -19.04 -18.91
C ALA A 239 0.32 -20.07 -17.92
N PRO A 240 0.34 -21.37 -18.26
CA PRO A 240 0.86 -22.41 -17.40
C PRO A 240 2.29 -22.07 -16.94
N SER A 241 2.61 -22.31 -15.67
CA SER A 241 3.93 -22.08 -15.08
C SER A 241 4.44 -20.63 -15.15
N SER A 242 3.57 -19.63 -15.32
CA SER A 242 3.99 -18.23 -15.34
C SER A 242 4.65 -17.81 -14.03
N LEU A 243 4.14 -18.30 -12.90
CA LEU A 243 4.67 -18.03 -11.57
C LEU A 243 6.05 -18.72 -11.39
N GLU A 244 6.15 -20.01 -11.68
CA GLU A 244 7.37 -20.81 -11.52
C GLU A 244 8.48 -20.34 -12.45
N ALA A 245 8.12 -19.93 -13.67
CA ALA A 245 9.05 -19.36 -14.65
C ALA A 245 9.33 -17.86 -14.42
N ASN A 246 8.73 -17.27 -13.39
CA ASN A 246 8.79 -15.85 -13.07
C ASN A 246 8.50 -14.92 -14.27
N LYS A 247 7.49 -15.29 -15.08
CA LYS A 247 7.01 -14.48 -16.22
C LYS A 247 5.92 -13.54 -15.77
N GLY A 248 6.29 -12.50 -15.03
CA GLY A 248 5.38 -11.59 -14.37
C GLY A 248 5.49 -10.14 -14.81
N TRP A 249 4.69 -9.31 -14.16
CA TRP A 249 4.58 -7.87 -14.35
C TRP A 249 4.45 -7.19 -12.99
N ARG A 250 5.08 -6.03 -12.81
CA ARG A 250 4.80 -5.16 -11.68
C ARG A 250 3.87 -4.04 -12.15
N ILE A 251 2.59 -4.22 -11.92
CA ILE A 251 1.51 -3.31 -12.33
C ILE A 251 0.69 -2.79 -11.15
N ASP A 252 0.88 -3.37 -9.97
CA ASP A 252 0.39 -2.85 -8.70
C ASP A 252 1.49 -2.00 -8.05
N HIS A 253 1.12 -0.82 -7.55
CA HIS A 253 2.07 0.13 -6.99
C HIS A 253 1.55 0.73 -5.68
N ILE A 254 2.48 1.12 -4.80
CA ILE A 254 2.26 2.03 -3.67
C ILE A 254 3.13 3.24 -3.91
N LEU A 255 2.48 4.37 -4.06
CA LEU A 255 3.07 5.66 -4.37
C LEU A 255 2.78 6.61 -3.22
N ALA A 256 3.76 7.39 -2.81
CA ALA A 256 3.59 8.36 -1.73
C ALA A 256 4.15 9.72 -2.15
N THR A 257 3.58 10.80 -1.63
CA THR A 257 4.18 12.13 -1.74
C THR A 257 5.49 12.18 -0.97
N ALA A 258 6.42 13.05 -1.37
CA ALA A 258 7.76 13.12 -0.79
C ALA A 258 7.78 13.13 0.75
N PRO A 259 6.95 13.92 1.48
CA PRO A 259 6.94 13.93 2.95
C PRO A 259 6.61 12.58 3.59
N LEU A 260 5.92 11.69 2.87
CA LEU A 260 5.60 10.35 3.35
C LEU A 260 6.55 9.29 2.75
N ALA A 261 6.96 9.45 1.49
CA ALA A 261 7.91 8.55 0.84
C ALA A 261 9.25 8.47 1.59
N GLU A 262 9.72 9.59 2.13
CA GLU A 262 10.92 9.67 2.98
C GLU A 262 10.81 8.86 4.27
N LYS A 263 9.60 8.66 4.76
CA LYS A 263 9.30 7.87 5.96
C LYS A 263 9.04 6.39 5.66
N CYS A 264 9.09 5.97 4.40
CA CYS A 264 8.94 4.57 4.03
C CYS A 264 10.18 3.77 4.46
N THR A 265 9.97 2.77 5.31
CA THR A 265 11.05 1.96 5.89
C THR A 265 11.14 0.57 5.28
N ARG A 266 10.04 0.07 4.71
CA ARG A 266 9.98 -1.28 4.15
C ARG A 266 8.91 -1.38 3.07
N VAL A 267 9.21 -2.13 2.01
CA VAL A 267 8.24 -2.51 0.96
C VAL A 267 8.47 -3.97 0.60
N GLU A 268 7.40 -4.76 0.54
CA GLU A 268 7.49 -6.17 0.19
C GLU A 268 6.33 -6.60 -0.72
N VAL A 269 6.63 -7.57 -1.58
CA VAL A 269 5.64 -8.33 -2.35
C VAL A 269 5.53 -9.71 -1.71
N ASP A 270 4.34 -10.05 -1.22
CA ASP A 270 4.09 -11.35 -0.61
C ASP A 270 3.61 -12.33 -1.69
N ILE A 271 4.46 -13.26 -2.09
CA ILE A 271 4.19 -14.21 -3.17
C ILE A 271 3.37 -15.43 -2.72
N GLU A 272 3.33 -15.72 -1.42
CA GLU A 272 2.68 -16.94 -0.91
C GLU A 272 1.19 -17.02 -1.23
N PRO A 273 0.39 -15.92 -1.22
CA PRO A 273 -1.00 -15.96 -1.66
C PRO A 273 -1.23 -16.44 -3.10
N ARG A 274 -0.21 -16.31 -3.97
CA ARG A 274 -0.24 -16.86 -5.34
C ARG A 274 -0.18 -18.39 -5.40
N ARG A 275 0.24 -19.04 -4.31
CA ARG A 275 0.33 -20.51 -4.16
C ARG A 275 -0.89 -21.10 -3.47
N ALA A 276 -1.81 -20.26 -2.98
CA ALA A 276 -3.03 -20.69 -2.33
C ALA A 276 -3.99 -21.38 -3.32
N LYS A 277 -5.01 -22.03 -2.81
CA LYS A 277 -6.11 -22.57 -3.63
C LYS A 277 -6.90 -21.40 -4.24
N ASP A 278 -7.20 -21.48 -5.53
CA ASP A 278 -7.95 -20.48 -6.29
C ASP A 278 -7.38 -19.05 -6.17
N PRO A 279 -6.07 -18.82 -6.41
CA PRO A 279 -5.44 -17.55 -6.19
C PRO A 279 -5.92 -16.48 -7.19
N SER A 280 -5.69 -15.21 -6.89
CA SER A 280 -5.71 -14.14 -7.89
C SER A 280 -4.50 -14.28 -8.82
N ASP A 281 -4.53 -13.66 -9.99
CA ASP A 281 -3.36 -13.47 -10.85
C ASP A 281 -2.41 -12.38 -10.31
N HIS A 282 -2.88 -11.55 -9.39
CA HIS A 282 -2.07 -10.61 -8.61
C HIS A 282 -1.71 -11.18 -7.22
N THR A 283 -0.82 -10.47 -6.52
CA THR A 283 -0.51 -10.74 -5.12
C THR A 283 -0.43 -9.45 -4.31
N PHE A 284 -0.29 -9.58 -2.98
CA PHE A 284 -0.20 -8.42 -2.09
C PHE A 284 1.14 -7.70 -2.24
N LEU A 285 1.06 -6.38 -2.39
CA LEU A 285 2.15 -5.44 -2.20
C LEU A 285 1.85 -4.62 -0.95
N TRP A 286 2.82 -4.44 -0.06
CA TRP A 286 2.64 -3.63 1.14
C TRP A 286 3.88 -2.79 1.45
N ALA A 287 3.66 -1.68 2.15
CA ALA A 287 4.70 -0.76 2.60
C ALA A 287 4.47 -0.35 4.05
N GLU A 288 5.56 -0.10 4.79
CA GLU A 288 5.56 0.45 6.14
C GLU A 288 6.14 1.85 6.16
N PHE A 289 5.46 2.75 6.88
CA PHE A 289 5.84 4.14 7.03
C PHE A 289 5.97 4.49 8.52
N SER A 290 7.03 5.19 8.90
CA SER A 290 7.21 5.77 10.25
C SER A 290 6.45 7.09 10.34
N VAL A 291 5.23 7.08 10.90
CA VAL A 291 4.32 8.24 11.00
C VAL A 291 4.08 8.67 12.43
#